data_a12732ecd8dab70718496e996bb25627
#
_entry.id   a12732ecd8dab70718496e996bb25627
#
_cell.length_a   1.000
_cell.length_b   1.000
_cell.length_c   1.000
_cell.angle_alpha   90.00
_cell.angle_beta   90.00
_cell.angle_gamma   90.00
#
_symmetry.space_group_name_H-M   'P 1'
#
loop_
_entity.id
_entity.type
_entity.pdbx_description
1 polymer ?
#
loop_
_entity_poly.entity_id
_entity_poly.type
_entity_poly.pdbx_seq_one_letter_code
_entity_poly.pdbx_strand_id
1 'polypeptide(L)'
;CIGLFNDEYEPRAFGDNFQKLGTSTILIEAGGFKADPEKQEIRKFYFAAMLRGINSIATKSYLQKNTSHYFDIPKNNKQIFHILIHGLVVDGIKASIGINYDEYPTHDGMGTEKIYSIQDIGDLSFCDAYQTFSSENFSLNGEIIFNQNANFELSDKHKMILCFQNGQLL
;
A
#
# COMPACT_ATOMS: atom_id res chain seq x y z
N CYS A 1 -6.81 9.39 4.79
CA CYS A 1 -5.90 9.41 5.95
C CYS A 1 -4.57 10.04 5.56
N ILE A 2 -3.89 10.67 6.51
CA ILE A 2 -2.54 11.21 6.37
C ILE A 2 -1.72 10.56 7.47
N GLY A 3 -0.50 10.12 7.15
CA GLY A 3 0.43 9.53 8.12
C GLY A 3 1.81 10.14 7.97
N LEU A 4 2.57 10.20 9.07
CA LEU A 4 3.97 10.57 9.03
C LEU A 4 4.78 9.40 8.47
N PHE A 5 5.52 9.67 7.41
CA PHE A 5 6.50 8.74 6.86
C PHE A 5 7.79 8.75 7.70
N ASN A 6 8.62 7.71 7.57
CA ASN A 6 9.95 7.71 8.16
C ASN A 6 10.82 8.74 7.45
N ASP A 7 11.38 9.68 8.22
CA ASP A 7 12.20 10.80 7.74
C ASP A 7 13.70 10.62 8.05
N GLU A 8 14.19 9.39 8.21
CA GLU A 8 15.61 9.11 8.33
C GLU A 8 16.37 9.61 7.11
N TYR A 9 17.53 10.23 7.36
CA TYR A 9 18.37 10.82 6.32
C TYR A 9 18.81 9.77 5.28
N GLU A 10 18.45 9.98 4.03
CA GLU A 10 18.85 9.15 2.88
C GLU A 10 19.82 9.95 1.98
N PRO A 11 21.13 9.59 1.95
CA PRO A 11 22.15 10.35 1.22
C PRO A 11 21.94 10.39 -0.30
N ARG A 12 21.09 9.53 -0.85
CA ARG A 12 20.73 9.52 -2.29
C ARG A 12 19.51 10.38 -2.60
N ALA A 13 18.78 10.85 -1.59
CA ALA A 13 17.59 11.67 -1.77
C ALA A 13 17.97 13.15 -1.93
N PHE A 14 17.46 13.80 -2.97
CA PHE A 14 17.69 15.23 -3.20
C PHE A 14 17.17 16.10 -2.07
N GLY A 15 15.96 15.79 -1.56
CA GLY A 15 15.34 16.54 -0.47
C GLY A 15 16.23 16.61 0.76
N ASP A 16 16.74 15.45 1.20
CA ASP A 16 17.60 15.34 2.38
C ASP A 16 18.93 16.09 2.21
N ASN A 17 19.51 16.02 1.01
CA ASN A 17 20.73 16.76 0.72
C ASN A 17 20.49 18.29 0.69
N PHE A 18 19.37 18.77 0.15
CA PHE A 18 19.01 20.18 0.22
C PHE A 18 18.76 20.62 1.66
N GLN A 19 18.10 19.80 2.47
CA GLN A 19 17.86 20.08 3.88
C GLN A 19 19.19 20.16 4.64
N LYS A 20 20.12 19.27 4.38
CA LYS A 20 21.48 19.31 4.95
C LYS A 20 22.23 20.61 4.60
N LEU A 21 21.95 21.19 3.43
CA LEU A 21 22.50 22.48 3.00
C LEU A 21 21.72 23.70 3.52
N GLY A 22 20.77 23.49 4.42
CA GLY A 22 19.98 24.55 5.06
C GLY A 22 18.74 25.01 4.28
N THR A 23 18.34 24.28 3.24
CA THR A 23 17.10 24.54 2.49
C THR A 23 15.96 23.73 3.08
N SER A 24 14.84 24.39 3.46
CA SER A 24 13.64 23.66 3.90
C SER A 24 13.04 22.82 2.78
N THR A 25 12.69 21.60 3.09
CA THR A 25 12.07 20.65 2.16
C THR A 25 10.73 20.14 2.68
N ILE A 26 9.87 19.71 1.78
CA ILE A 26 8.61 19.05 2.09
C ILE A 26 8.59 17.74 1.31
N LEU A 27 8.60 16.61 2.02
CA LEU A 27 8.38 15.30 1.42
C LEU A 27 6.89 14.99 1.45
N ILE A 28 6.33 14.63 0.31
CA ILE A 28 4.95 14.16 0.18
C ILE A 28 4.97 12.83 -0.56
N GLU A 29 4.64 11.77 0.15
CA GLU A 29 4.51 10.43 -0.41
C GLU A 29 3.06 10.15 -0.80
N ALA A 30 2.85 9.72 -2.03
CA ALA A 30 1.53 9.33 -2.51
C ALA A 30 1.25 7.88 -2.12
N GLY A 31 0.51 7.68 -1.02
CA GLY A 31 0.13 6.35 -0.54
C GLY A 31 -0.90 5.62 -1.42
N GLY A 32 -1.70 4.78 -0.79
CA GLY A 32 -2.84 4.10 -1.40
C GLY A 32 -4.17 4.70 -0.97
N PHE A 33 -5.22 4.42 -1.74
CA PHE A 33 -6.60 4.71 -1.40
C PHE A 33 -7.47 3.51 -1.79
N LYS A 34 -8.47 3.20 -0.96
CA LYS A 34 -9.39 2.08 -1.17
C LYS A 34 -9.98 2.11 -2.57
N ALA A 35 -9.96 0.98 -3.26
CA ALA A 35 -10.53 0.81 -4.60
C ALA A 35 -10.00 1.81 -5.66
N ASP A 36 -8.78 2.33 -5.48
CA ASP A 36 -8.13 3.28 -6.40
C ASP A 36 -6.82 2.71 -6.99
N PRO A 37 -6.87 1.60 -7.76
CA PRO A 37 -5.67 0.97 -8.32
C PRO A 37 -4.94 1.89 -9.31
N GLU A 38 -5.67 2.75 -10.01
CA GLU A 38 -5.13 3.71 -10.97
C GLU A 38 -4.62 5.01 -10.33
N LYS A 39 -4.69 5.10 -8.98
CA LYS A 39 -4.20 6.26 -8.20
C LYS A 39 -4.86 7.60 -8.58
N GLN A 40 -6.10 7.59 -9.09
CA GLN A 40 -6.79 8.81 -9.53
C GLN A 40 -7.22 9.70 -8.35
N GLU A 41 -7.79 9.12 -7.31
CA GLU A 41 -8.18 9.85 -6.10
C GLU A 41 -6.96 10.35 -5.33
N ILE A 42 -5.95 9.51 -5.18
CA ILE A 42 -4.67 9.92 -4.55
C ILE A 42 -4.01 11.06 -5.32
N ARG A 43 -4.01 11.01 -6.65
CA ARG A 43 -3.44 12.06 -7.51
C ARG A 43 -4.14 13.40 -7.31
N LYS A 44 -5.46 13.37 -7.17
CA LYS A 44 -6.28 14.55 -6.87
C LYS A 44 -5.92 15.17 -5.51
N PHE A 45 -5.81 14.34 -4.45
CA PHE A 45 -5.39 14.81 -3.13
C PHE A 45 -3.96 15.35 -3.14
N TYR A 46 -3.06 14.67 -3.81
CA TYR A 46 -1.68 15.10 -3.97
C TYR A 46 -1.58 16.47 -4.66
N PHE A 47 -2.29 16.64 -5.75
CA PHE A 47 -2.36 17.91 -6.47
C PHE A 47 -2.91 19.05 -5.59
N ALA A 48 -3.99 18.79 -4.85
CA ALA A 48 -4.57 19.77 -3.94
C ALA A 48 -3.60 20.15 -2.80
N ALA A 49 -2.87 19.17 -2.25
CA ALA A 49 -1.86 19.42 -1.22
C ALA A 49 -0.71 20.28 -1.74
N MET A 50 -0.20 19.99 -2.94
CA MET A 50 0.85 20.78 -3.59
C MET A 50 0.40 22.22 -3.84
N LEU A 51 -0.77 22.43 -4.41
CA LEU A 51 -1.32 23.79 -4.64
C LEU A 51 -1.46 24.55 -3.33
N ARG A 52 -1.96 23.90 -2.28
CA ARG A 52 -2.10 24.51 -0.97
C ARG A 52 -0.76 24.87 -0.35
N GLY A 53 0.22 23.98 -0.49
CA GLY A 53 1.61 24.23 -0.04
C GLY A 53 2.22 25.44 -0.74
N ILE A 54 2.19 25.48 -2.08
CA ILE A 54 2.71 26.58 -2.89
C ILE A 54 2.04 27.91 -2.51
N ASN A 55 0.69 27.92 -2.41
CA ASN A 55 -0.03 29.11 -2.00
C ASN A 55 0.35 29.57 -0.58
N SER A 56 0.52 28.61 0.34
CA SER A 56 0.94 28.92 1.72
C SER A 56 2.34 29.55 1.78
N ILE A 57 3.26 29.07 0.96
CA ILE A 57 4.61 29.62 0.82
C ILE A 57 4.55 31.04 0.24
N ALA A 58 3.82 31.22 -0.88
CA ALA A 58 3.71 32.50 -1.57
C ALA A 58 3.08 33.60 -0.69
N THR A 59 2.07 33.25 0.09
CA THR A 59 1.37 34.19 0.99
C THR A 59 1.98 34.26 2.41
N LYS A 60 2.98 33.45 2.69
CA LYS A 60 3.58 33.28 4.03
C LYS A 60 2.57 32.90 5.11
N SER A 61 1.42 32.31 4.73
CA SER A 61 0.36 31.98 5.69
C SER A 61 0.75 30.84 6.64
N TYR A 62 1.79 30.06 6.33
CA TYR A 62 2.36 29.05 7.21
C TYR A 62 2.90 29.65 8.54
N LEU A 63 3.35 30.93 8.53
CA LEU A 63 3.86 31.60 9.73
C LEU A 63 2.78 31.76 10.82
N GLN A 64 1.49 31.69 10.45
CA GLN A 64 0.37 31.81 11.37
C GLN A 64 -0.14 30.42 11.86
N LYS A 65 0.52 29.35 11.47
CA LYS A 65 0.10 27.98 11.81
C LYS A 65 0.88 27.44 12.99
N ASN A 66 0.17 26.70 13.85
CA ASN A 66 0.79 25.97 14.93
C ASN A 66 1.39 24.66 14.40
N THR A 67 2.68 24.44 14.66
CA THR A 67 3.38 23.21 14.26
C THR A 67 2.96 21.99 15.10
N SER A 68 2.30 22.18 16.26
CA SER A 68 1.86 21.06 17.10
C SER A 68 0.99 20.06 16.33
N HIS A 69 0.11 20.54 15.46
CA HIS A 69 -0.76 19.69 14.64
C HIS A 69 -0.02 18.75 13.70
N TYR A 70 1.24 19.05 13.37
CA TYR A 70 2.06 18.12 12.60
C TYR A 70 2.38 16.87 13.40
N PHE A 71 2.68 17.03 14.69
CA PHE A 71 3.03 15.93 15.59
C PHE A 71 1.81 15.11 16.05
N ASP A 72 0.59 15.63 15.83
CA ASP A 72 -0.65 14.90 16.04
C ASP A 72 -0.97 13.92 14.91
N ILE A 73 -0.26 14.01 13.76
CA ILE A 73 -0.45 13.09 12.63
C ILE A 73 0.08 11.72 13.03
N PRO A 74 -0.70 10.64 12.89
CA PRO A 74 -0.25 9.29 13.22
C PRO A 74 0.89 8.85 12.30
N LYS A 75 1.72 7.93 12.79
CA LYS A 75 2.73 7.29 11.94
C LYS A 75 2.06 6.47 10.85
N ASN A 76 2.67 6.49 9.67
CA ASN A 76 2.21 5.67 8.55
C ASN A 76 2.33 4.17 8.89
N ASN A 77 1.34 3.40 8.50
CA ASN A 77 1.31 1.95 8.66
C ASN A 77 0.73 1.27 7.41
N LYS A 78 0.96 -0.03 7.30
CA LYS A 78 0.49 -0.83 6.17
C LYS A 78 -0.95 -1.27 6.42
N GLN A 79 -1.93 -0.50 5.96
CA GLN A 79 -3.36 -0.80 6.10
C GLN A 79 -4.08 -0.99 4.75
N ILE A 80 -3.36 -0.91 3.64
CA ILE A 80 -3.92 -1.11 2.31
C ILE A 80 -3.14 -2.19 1.60
N PHE A 81 -3.85 -3.25 1.20
CA PHE A 81 -3.31 -4.34 0.41
C PHE A 81 -3.67 -4.21 -1.07
N HIS A 82 -2.94 -4.87 -1.94
CA HIS A 82 -3.36 -5.01 -3.33
C HIS A 82 -4.58 -5.92 -3.42
N ILE A 83 -4.55 -7.03 -2.68
CA ILE A 83 -5.66 -7.99 -2.61
C ILE A 83 -5.91 -8.33 -1.13
N LEU A 84 -7.17 -8.30 -0.73
CA LEU A 84 -7.62 -8.73 0.59
C LEU A 84 -8.70 -9.81 0.42
N ILE A 85 -8.49 -10.95 1.06
CA ILE A 85 -9.42 -12.08 0.98
C ILE A 85 -9.93 -12.37 2.39
N HIS A 86 -11.25 -12.29 2.58
CA HIS A 86 -11.92 -12.59 3.85
C HIS A 86 -12.60 -13.94 3.80
N GLY A 87 -12.74 -14.57 4.97
CA GLY A 87 -13.53 -15.78 5.14
C GLY A 87 -12.82 -17.09 4.77
N LEU A 88 -11.50 -17.05 4.65
CA LEU A 88 -10.70 -18.26 4.43
C LEU A 88 -10.63 -19.11 5.70
N VAL A 89 -10.46 -20.43 5.51
CA VAL A 89 -10.07 -21.33 6.58
C VAL A 89 -8.62 -21.73 6.34
N VAL A 90 -7.73 -21.21 7.16
CA VAL A 90 -6.29 -21.49 7.14
C VAL A 90 -5.97 -22.29 8.40
N ASP A 91 -5.44 -23.49 8.24
CA ASP A 91 -5.13 -24.42 9.34
C ASP A 91 -6.30 -24.63 10.33
N GLY A 92 -7.53 -24.68 9.80
CA GLY A 92 -8.75 -24.87 10.60
C GLY A 92 -9.26 -23.61 11.30
N ILE A 93 -8.63 -22.46 11.11
CA ILE A 93 -9.00 -21.18 11.71
C ILE A 93 -9.53 -20.24 10.62
N LYS A 94 -10.68 -19.60 10.89
CA LYS A 94 -11.22 -18.58 9.98
C LYS A 94 -10.35 -17.32 10.06
N ALA A 95 -9.75 -16.93 8.94
CA ALA A 95 -8.86 -15.79 8.85
C ALA A 95 -9.08 -15.00 7.55
N SER A 96 -8.49 -13.82 7.51
CA SER A 96 -8.30 -13.03 6.28
C SER A 96 -6.83 -13.06 5.88
N ILE A 97 -6.56 -12.89 4.60
CA ILE A 97 -5.18 -12.73 4.11
C ILE A 97 -5.05 -11.45 3.32
N GLY A 98 -3.95 -10.75 3.57
CA GLY A 98 -3.52 -9.55 2.86
C GLY A 98 -2.35 -9.87 1.94
N ILE A 99 -2.47 -9.52 0.66
CA ILE A 99 -1.49 -9.83 -0.39
C ILE A 99 -1.03 -8.52 -1.02
N ASN A 100 0.28 -8.36 -1.14
CA ASN A 100 0.88 -7.30 -1.93
C ASN A 100 1.75 -7.89 -3.04
N TYR A 101 2.12 -7.04 -4.01
CA TYR A 101 3.14 -7.39 -4.99
C TYR A 101 4.26 -6.38 -5.00
N ASP A 102 5.42 -6.85 -5.37
CA ASP A 102 6.54 -6.02 -5.80
C ASP A 102 6.72 -6.17 -7.32
N GLU A 103 7.20 -5.10 -7.96
CA GLU A 103 7.49 -5.10 -9.39
C GLU A 103 8.98 -5.31 -9.65
N TYR A 104 9.28 -6.28 -10.48
CA TYR A 104 10.65 -6.60 -10.89
C TYR A 104 10.80 -6.41 -12.41
N PRO A 105 11.98 -6.02 -12.89
CA PRO A 105 12.24 -6.05 -14.35
C PRO A 105 12.10 -7.46 -14.89
N THR A 106 11.48 -7.61 -16.06
CA THR A 106 11.49 -8.88 -16.78
C THR A 106 12.92 -9.26 -17.18
N HIS A 107 13.19 -10.55 -17.39
CA HIS A 107 14.53 -11.06 -17.70
C HIS A 107 15.14 -10.37 -18.96
N ASP A 108 14.33 -9.97 -19.92
CA ASP A 108 14.75 -9.25 -21.13
C ASP A 108 14.89 -7.73 -20.93
N GLY A 109 14.54 -7.22 -19.73
CA GLY A 109 14.60 -5.80 -19.40
C GLY A 109 13.59 -4.92 -20.14
N MET A 110 12.64 -5.50 -20.89
CA MET A 110 11.68 -4.77 -21.73
C MET A 110 10.36 -4.46 -21.01
N GLY A 111 10.17 -5.00 -19.80
CA GLY A 111 8.94 -4.81 -19.01
C GLY A 111 9.15 -5.01 -17.53
N THR A 112 8.03 -5.09 -16.79
CA THR A 112 8.00 -5.44 -15.38
C THR A 112 7.07 -6.63 -15.17
N GLU A 113 7.41 -7.47 -14.20
CA GLU A 113 6.57 -8.54 -13.70
C GLU A 113 6.19 -8.29 -12.24
N LYS A 114 5.02 -8.72 -11.84
CA LYS A 114 4.51 -8.59 -10.47
C LYS A 114 4.66 -9.90 -9.75
N ILE A 115 5.32 -9.86 -8.60
CA ILE A 115 5.45 -11.03 -7.72
C ILE A 115 4.64 -10.76 -6.47
N TYR A 116 3.56 -11.51 -6.30
CA TYR A 116 2.64 -11.41 -5.19
C TYR A 116 3.13 -12.23 -4.00
N SER A 117 3.05 -11.63 -2.81
CA SER A 117 3.42 -12.28 -1.55
C SER A 117 2.35 -12.07 -0.48
N ILE A 118 2.23 -13.04 0.42
CA ILE A 118 1.29 -12.99 1.55
C ILE A 118 1.94 -12.13 2.64
N GLN A 119 1.36 -10.97 2.89
CA GLN A 119 1.94 -9.97 3.78
C GLN A 119 1.34 -9.98 5.18
N ASP A 120 0.10 -10.49 5.31
CA ASP A 120 -0.53 -10.61 6.61
C ASP A 120 -1.61 -11.71 6.61
N ILE A 121 -1.81 -12.33 7.77
CA ILE A 121 -2.81 -13.39 8.01
C ILE A 121 -3.44 -13.13 9.38
N GLY A 122 -4.77 -12.97 9.44
CA GLY A 122 -5.46 -12.77 10.72
C GLY A 122 -6.79 -12.05 10.60
N ASP A 123 -7.14 -11.29 11.63
CA ASP A 123 -8.27 -10.36 11.55
C ASP A 123 -7.82 -9.07 10.87
N LEU A 124 -8.12 -8.94 9.60
CA LEU A 124 -7.80 -7.77 8.76
C LEU A 124 -9.06 -6.94 8.48
N SER A 125 -10.07 -6.98 9.34
CA SER A 125 -11.34 -6.26 9.18
C SER A 125 -11.18 -4.73 9.17
N PHE A 126 -10.07 -4.22 9.74
CA PHE A 126 -9.71 -2.80 9.76
C PHE A 126 -8.83 -2.37 8.58
N CYS A 127 -8.44 -3.29 7.71
CA CYS A 127 -7.64 -3.02 6.53
C CYS A 127 -8.51 -2.80 5.30
N ASP A 128 -7.97 -2.07 4.34
CA ASP A 128 -8.56 -1.86 3.02
C ASP A 128 -7.71 -2.50 1.93
N ALA A 129 -8.24 -2.61 0.72
CA ALA A 129 -7.50 -3.10 -0.44
C ALA A 129 -7.97 -2.45 -1.74
N TYR A 130 -7.16 -2.61 -2.80
CA TYR A 130 -7.58 -2.27 -4.16
C TYR A 130 -8.61 -3.28 -4.68
N GLN A 131 -8.45 -4.56 -4.32
CA GLN A 131 -9.40 -5.63 -4.62
C GLN A 131 -9.71 -6.42 -3.35
N THR A 132 -11.00 -6.63 -3.10
CA THR A 132 -11.45 -7.39 -1.93
C THR A 132 -12.34 -8.54 -2.37
N PHE A 133 -12.05 -9.73 -1.86
CA PHE A 133 -12.85 -10.93 -2.07
C PHE A 133 -13.39 -11.41 -0.73
N SER A 134 -14.67 -11.78 -0.70
CA SER A 134 -15.31 -12.31 0.50
C SER A 134 -16.36 -13.33 0.13
N SER A 135 -16.28 -14.52 0.69
CA SER A 135 -17.31 -15.57 0.57
C SER A 135 -17.20 -16.55 1.74
N GLU A 136 -18.32 -17.12 2.12
CA GLU A 136 -18.36 -18.24 3.06
C GLU A 136 -18.13 -19.60 2.37
N ASN A 137 -18.07 -19.62 1.03
CA ASN A 137 -17.96 -20.83 0.23
C ASN A 137 -16.58 -20.95 -0.45
N PHE A 138 -15.59 -20.21 0.02
CA PHE A 138 -14.25 -20.31 -0.53
C PHE A 138 -13.64 -21.70 -0.28
N SER A 139 -13.09 -22.26 -1.35
CA SER A 139 -12.23 -23.45 -1.32
C SER A 139 -10.83 -23.02 -1.71
N LEU A 140 -9.87 -23.35 -0.86
CA LEU A 140 -8.45 -23.08 -1.03
C LEU A 140 -7.73 -24.39 -1.37
N ASN A 141 -6.92 -24.34 -2.42
CA ASN A 141 -5.99 -25.41 -2.78
C ASN A 141 -4.57 -24.83 -2.84
N GLY A 142 -3.67 -25.29 -2.00
CA GLY A 142 -2.33 -24.77 -1.82
C GLY A 142 -2.08 -24.31 -0.39
N GLU A 143 -0.95 -23.65 -0.17
CA GLU A 143 -0.49 -23.23 1.15
C GLU A 143 -0.52 -21.71 1.31
N ILE A 144 -0.93 -21.27 2.49
CA ILE A 144 -0.89 -19.87 2.91
C ILE A 144 0.21 -19.71 3.93
N ILE A 145 1.34 -19.14 3.51
CA ILE A 145 2.51 -18.97 4.38
C ILE A 145 2.86 -17.48 4.45
N PHE A 146 2.87 -16.95 5.66
CA PHE A 146 3.23 -15.55 5.92
C PHE A 146 4.61 -15.22 5.36
N ASN A 147 4.70 -14.08 4.69
CA ASN A 147 5.92 -13.52 4.10
C ASN A 147 6.56 -14.39 2.99
N GLN A 148 5.75 -15.25 2.35
CA GLN A 148 6.17 -16.06 1.20
C GLN A 148 5.38 -15.66 -0.05
N ASN A 149 5.92 -16.02 -1.21
CA ASN A 149 5.22 -15.84 -2.47
C ASN A 149 3.87 -16.57 -2.44
N ALA A 150 2.84 -15.93 -2.97
CA ALA A 150 1.52 -16.56 -3.07
C ALA A 150 1.60 -17.77 -4.01
N ASN A 151 1.13 -18.93 -3.52
CA ASN A 151 1.15 -20.19 -4.25
C ASN A 151 -0.08 -21.02 -3.90
N PHE A 152 -1.24 -20.59 -4.40
CA PHE A 152 -2.53 -21.22 -4.12
C PHE A 152 -3.56 -20.91 -5.19
N GLU A 153 -4.62 -21.71 -5.21
CA GLU A 153 -5.83 -21.49 -5.99
C GLU A 153 -6.99 -21.18 -5.05
N LEU A 154 -7.77 -20.17 -5.38
CA LEU A 154 -8.99 -19.80 -4.69
C LEU A 154 -10.18 -19.98 -5.61
N SER A 155 -11.17 -20.72 -5.18
CA SER A 155 -12.44 -20.88 -5.90
C SER A 155 -13.65 -20.60 -5.00
N ASP A 156 -14.74 -20.17 -5.60
CA ASP A 156 -16.06 -20.06 -4.97
C ASP A 156 -17.06 -20.89 -5.76
N LYS A 157 -17.72 -21.87 -5.09
CA LYS A 157 -18.69 -22.78 -5.72
C LYS A 157 -18.18 -23.37 -7.05
N HIS A 158 -16.95 -23.87 -7.06
CA HIS A 158 -16.26 -24.47 -8.22
C HIS A 158 -15.85 -23.48 -9.34
N LYS A 159 -16.05 -22.17 -9.16
CA LYS A 159 -15.53 -21.16 -10.06
C LYS A 159 -14.18 -20.67 -9.55
N MET A 160 -13.14 -20.76 -10.38
CA MET A 160 -11.84 -20.16 -10.09
C MET A 160 -11.99 -18.63 -9.93
N ILE A 161 -11.46 -18.10 -8.84
CA ILE A 161 -11.45 -16.66 -8.53
C ILE A 161 -10.04 -16.10 -8.66
N LEU A 162 -9.06 -16.77 -8.06
CA LEU A 162 -7.64 -16.38 -8.11
C LEU A 162 -6.79 -17.65 -8.25
N CYS A 163 -5.73 -17.58 -9.02
CA CYS A 163 -4.72 -18.61 -9.12
C CYS A 163 -3.34 -17.97 -9.06
N PHE A 164 -2.57 -18.32 -8.05
CA PHE A 164 -1.18 -17.88 -7.89
C PHE A 164 -0.24 -19.07 -8.02
N GLN A 165 0.79 -18.91 -8.83
CA GLN A 165 1.89 -19.86 -8.95
C GLN A 165 3.22 -19.15 -8.73
N ASN A 166 3.90 -19.48 -7.62
CA ASN A 166 5.18 -18.87 -7.25
C ASN A 166 5.16 -17.33 -7.24
N GLY A 167 4.04 -16.74 -6.83
CA GLY A 167 3.84 -15.29 -6.79
C GLY A 167 3.30 -14.69 -8.08
N GLN A 168 3.18 -15.43 -9.17
CA GLN A 168 2.55 -14.95 -10.40
C GLN A 168 1.05 -15.20 -10.36
N LEU A 169 0.26 -14.19 -10.69
CA LEU A 169 -1.18 -14.27 -10.85
C LEU A 169 -1.47 -14.72 -12.29
N LEU A 170 -2.19 -15.85 -12.44
CA LEU A 170 -2.53 -16.49 -13.71
C LEU A 170 -3.91 -16.12 -14.21
#